data_d0da6de541829a06f78f5a65550f68d1
#
_entry.id   d0da6de541829a06f78f5a65550f68d1
#
_cell.length_a   1.000
_cell.length_b   1.000
_cell.length_c   1.000
_cell.angle_alpha   90.00
_cell.angle_beta   90.00
_cell.angle_gamma   90.00
#
_symmetry.space_group_name_H-M   'P 1'
#
loop_
_entity.id
_entity.type
_entity.pdbx_description
1 polymer ?
#
loop_
_entity_poly.entity_id
_entity_poly.type
_entity_poly.pdbx_seq_one_letter_code
_entity_poly.pdbx_strand_id
1 'polypeptide(L)'
;PGVGKESIIMGFGYLVALGKTLPALDYKRVLNLSVPLLVSRFKNLPDIQTGILRILNEAEKAGNIILVIENIHNFIGSSDLGIGKADISEILIPYLASSHFQVIGTTDPVNFHKYIENRPEFAKVFSRINVEEPSAKDTMIILEEAVPDLEKTLGIFFTYQAIKSVAYLSEKYIHTAPNPEK
;
A
#
# COMPACT_ATOMS: atom_id res chain seq x y z
N PRO A 1 3.80 4.35 -8.95
CA PRO A 1 4.73 4.13 -7.84
C PRO A 1 5.20 5.49 -7.31
N GLY A 2 5.66 5.58 -6.04
CA GLY A 2 6.31 6.76 -5.49
C GLY A 2 5.45 7.96 -5.06
N VAL A 3 4.14 7.91 -5.21
CA VAL A 3 3.22 9.01 -4.82
C VAL A 3 2.83 9.02 -3.33
N GLY A 4 3.48 8.20 -2.49
CA GLY A 4 3.21 8.16 -1.06
C GLY A 4 2.05 7.27 -0.61
N LYS A 5 1.63 6.27 -1.41
CA LYS A 5 0.55 5.33 -1.02
C LYS A 5 0.80 4.63 0.31
N GLU A 6 2.04 4.18 0.54
CA GLU A 6 2.44 3.51 1.78
C GLU A 6 2.37 4.47 2.98
N SER A 7 2.82 5.71 2.81
CA SER A 7 2.74 6.74 3.85
C SER A 7 1.29 7.05 4.25
N ILE A 8 0.38 7.11 3.28
CA ILE A 8 -1.07 7.28 3.53
C ILE A 8 -1.62 6.11 4.36
N ILE A 9 -1.25 4.87 4.02
CA ILE A 9 -1.69 3.68 4.76
C ILE A 9 -1.10 3.66 6.17
N MET A 10 0.17 4.02 6.33
CA MET A 10 0.80 4.13 7.65
C MET A 10 0.12 5.21 8.50
N GLY A 11 -0.14 6.38 7.91
CA GLY A 11 -0.88 7.47 8.56
C GLY A 11 -2.30 7.04 8.96
N PHE A 12 -3.00 6.33 8.10
CA PHE A 12 -4.31 5.75 8.41
C PHE A 12 -4.22 4.76 9.59
N GLY A 13 -3.26 3.84 9.56
CA GLY A 13 -3.03 2.88 10.65
C GLY A 13 -2.73 3.57 11.99
N TYR A 14 -1.95 4.66 11.95
CA TYR A 14 -1.67 5.47 13.12
C TYR A 14 -2.92 6.15 13.68
N LEU A 15 -3.76 6.75 12.82
CA LEU A 15 -5.02 7.36 13.23
C LEU A 15 -6.00 6.34 13.82
N VAL A 16 -6.09 5.14 13.24
CA VAL A 16 -6.90 4.03 13.77
C VAL A 16 -6.40 3.64 15.17
N ALA A 17 -5.09 3.49 15.34
CA ALA A 17 -4.49 3.12 16.63
C ALA A 17 -4.71 4.18 17.71
N LEU A 18 -4.80 5.46 17.34
CA LEU A 18 -5.10 6.56 18.26
C LEU A 18 -6.61 6.74 18.53
N GLY A 19 -7.50 5.98 17.89
CA GLY A 19 -8.94 6.19 17.98
C GLY A 19 -9.41 7.53 17.40
N LYS A 20 -8.65 8.10 16.44
CA LYS A 20 -8.97 9.38 15.76
C LYS A 20 -9.62 9.16 14.40
N THR A 21 -10.44 8.14 14.29
CA THR A 21 -11.16 7.76 13.07
C THR A 21 -12.65 7.61 13.34
N LEU A 22 -13.39 7.07 12.39
CA LEU A 22 -14.82 6.80 12.56
C LEU A 22 -15.03 5.72 13.64
N PRO A 23 -16.10 5.81 14.46
CA PRO A 23 -16.40 4.81 15.50
C PRO A 23 -16.45 3.36 14.99
N ALA A 24 -16.81 3.16 13.71
CA ALA A 24 -16.80 1.84 13.07
C ALA A 24 -15.40 1.22 12.92
N LEU A 25 -14.35 2.02 13.07
CA LEU A 25 -12.95 1.61 13.00
C LEU A 25 -12.29 1.54 14.38
N ASP A 26 -13.02 1.84 15.44
CA ASP A 26 -12.51 1.74 16.80
C ASP A 26 -12.10 0.29 17.11
N TYR A 27 -10.97 0.14 17.79
CA TYR A 27 -10.37 -1.16 18.14
C TYR A 27 -9.94 -2.03 16.95
N LYS A 28 -10.00 -1.51 15.73
CA LYS A 28 -9.45 -2.20 14.55
C LYS A 28 -7.92 -2.13 14.54
N ARG A 29 -7.30 -3.12 13.93
CA ARG A 29 -5.85 -3.21 13.73
C ARG A 29 -5.56 -3.26 12.24
N VAL A 30 -4.71 -2.35 11.78
CA VAL A 30 -4.24 -2.33 10.39
C VAL A 30 -2.98 -3.20 10.31
N LEU A 31 -3.04 -4.29 9.54
CA LEU A 31 -1.94 -5.24 9.38
C LEU A 31 -1.54 -5.33 7.91
N ASN A 32 -0.25 -5.21 7.65
CA ASN A 32 0.30 -5.34 6.30
C ASN A 32 0.68 -6.80 5.98
N LEU A 33 0.15 -7.34 4.90
CA LEU A 33 0.48 -8.63 4.35
C LEU A 33 1.56 -8.49 3.27
N SER A 34 2.79 -8.81 3.62
CA SER A 34 3.91 -8.78 2.70
C SER A 34 3.95 -10.04 1.83
N VAL A 35 3.65 -9.88 0.54
CA VAL A 35 3.74 -10.96 -0.46
C VAL A 35 5.16 -11.52 -0.59
N PRO A 36 6.21 -10.68 -0.71
CA PRO A 36 7.59 -11.16 -0.81
C PRO A 36 8.01 -12.02 0.39
N LEU A 37 7.55 -11.65 1.59
CA LEU A 37 7.85 -12.41 2.80
C LEU A 37 7.16 -13.78 2.80
N LEU A 38 5.92 -13.86 2.32
CA LEU A 38 5.21 -15.12 2.16
C LEU A 38 5.94 -16.04 1.17
N VAL A 39 6.28 -15.52 0.00
CA VAL A 39 7.00 -16.27 -1.04
C VAL A 39 8.36 -16.75 -0.53
N SER A 40 9.08 -15.96 0.25
CA SER A 40 10.39 -16.38 0.80
C SER A 40 10.29 -17.51 1.83
N ARG A 41 9.15 -17.64 2.52
CA ARG A 41 8.93 -18.65 3.55
C ARG A 41 8.45 -19.98 2.98
N PHE A 42 7.76 -19.97 1.85
CA PHE A 42 7.16 -21.15 1.24
C PHE A 42 7.85 -21.46 -0.09
N LYS A 43 8.19 -22.74 -0.29
CA LYS A 43 8.94 -23.17 -1.48
C LYS A 43 8.02 -23.53 -2.66
N ASN A 44 6.76 -23.83 -2.38
CA ASN A 44 5.80 -24.35 -3.34
C ASN A 44 4.50 -23.52 -3.33
N LEU A 45 3.84 -23.45 -4.48
CA LEU A 45 2.58 -22.76 -4.63
C LEU A 45 1.46 -23.25 -3.69
N PRO A 46 1.22 -24.56 -3.50
CA PRO A 46 0.22 -25.06 -2.57
C PRO A 46 0.46 -24.61 -1.13
N ASP A 47 1.72 -24.52 -0.70
CA ASP A 47 2.06 -24.06 0.65
C ASP A 47 1.77 -22.57 0.82
N ILE A 48 2.02 -21.75 -0.22
CA ILE A 48 1.68 -20.33 -0.23
C ILE A 48 0.16 -20.16 -0.12
N GLN A 49 -0.61 -20.88 -0.93
CA GLN A 49 -2.07 -20.83 -0.91
C GLN A 49 -2.63 -21.23 0.47
N THR A 50 -2.10 -22.30 1.05
CA THR A 50 -2.47 -22.75 2.40
C THR A 50 -2.10 -21.73 3.46
N GLY A 51 -0.93 -21.10 3.36
CA GLY A 51 -0.49 -20.04 4.25
C GLY A 51 -1.39 -18.80 4.19
N ILE A 52 -1.77 -18.38 2.98
CA ILE A 52 -2.69 -17.25 2.76
C ILE A 52 -4.08 -17.56 3.31
N LEU A 53 -4.63 -18.75 3.01
CA LEU A 53 -5.92 -19.19 3.55
C LEU A 53 -5.93 -19.15 5.07
N ARG A 54 -4.85 -19.60 5.71
CA ARG A 54 -4.74 -19.54 7.17
C ARG A 54 -4.75 -18.11 7.69
N ILE A 55 -3.99 -17.22 7.08
CA ILE A 55 -3.94 -15.80 7.47
C ILE A 55 -5.32 -15.14 7.30
N LEU A 56 -6.00 -15.36 6.17
CA LEU A 56 -7.32 -14.82 5.90
C LEU A 56 -8.36 -15.33 6.91
N ASN A 57 -8.35 -16.63 7.20
CA ASN A 57 -9.23 -17.24 8.21
C ASN A 57 -8.99 -16.66 9.61
N GLU A 58 -7.74 -16.49 10.00
CA GLU A 58 -7.39 -15.90 11.31
C GLU A 58 -7.82 -14.44 11.39
N ALA A 59 -7.63 -13.66 10.31
CA ALA A 59 -8.04 -12.26 10.25
C ALA A 59 -9.57 -12.11 10.27
N GLU A 60 -10.31 -12.96 9.55
CA GLU A 60 -11.77 -12.96 9.55
C GLU A 60 -12.32 -13.33 10.93
N LYS A 61 -11.80 -14.39 11.55
CA LYS A 61 -12.20 -14.81 12.90
C LYS A 61 -11.93 -13.75 13.96
N ALA A 62 -10.84 -13.00 13.82
CA ALA A 62 -10.52 -11.90 14.75
C ALA A 62 -11.55 -10.75 14.65
N GLY A 63 -12.12 -10.49 13.46
CA GLY A 63 -13.18 -9.51 13.22
C GLY A 63 -12.76 -8.04 13.36
N ASN A 64 -11.58 -7.78 13.90
CA ASN A 64 -11.05 -6.43 14.15
C ASN A 64 -9.80 -6.11 13.31
N ILE A 65 -9.58 -6.81 12.21
CA ILE A 65 -8.42 -6.62 11.35
C ILE A 65 -8.83 -5.94 10.06
N ILE A 66 -8.05 -4.93 9.68
CA ILE A 66 -8.00 -4.35 8.33
C ILE A 66 -6.72 -4.85 7.69
N LEU A 67 -6.85 -5.69 6.68
CA LEU A 67 -5.70 -6.27 6.01
C LEU A 67 -5.24 -5.35 4.87
N VAL A 68 -3.98 -4.95 4.89
CA VAL A 68 -3.35 -4.21 3.80
C VAL A 68 -2.57 -5.18 2.92
N ILE A 69 -2.78 -5.12 1.63
CA ILE A 69 -2.06 -5.93 0.63
C ILE A 69 -1.41 -4.96 -0.37
N GLU A 70 -0.12 -4.81 -0.25
CA GLU A 70 0.64 -4.00 -1.20
C GLU A 70 0.81 -4.72 -2.52
N ASN A 71 0.70 -3.96 -3.61
CA ASN A 71 0.80 -4.48 -4.97
C ASN A 71 -0.12 -5.70 -5.17
N ILE A 72 -1.40 -5.55 -4.83
CA ILE A 72 -2.41 -6.64 -4.85
C ILE A 72 -2.48 -7.33 -6.21
N HIS A 73 -2.11 -6.65 -7.30
CA HIS A 73 -2.03 -7.23 -8.64
C HIS A 73 -1.08 -8.44 -8.73
N ASN A 74 -0.09 -8.54 -7.83
CA ASN A 74 0.80 -9.69 -7.75
C ASN A 74 0.06 -10.98 -7.32
N PHE A 75 -1.07 -10.85 -6.64
CA PHE A 75 -1.93 -11.98 -6.29
C PHE A 75 -2.96 -12.32 -7.37
N ILE A 76 -3.20 -11.40 -8.33
CA ILE A 76 -4.30 -11.46 -9.28
C ILE A 76 -3.78 -11.75 -10.70
N GLY A 77 -3.00 -12.83 -10.86
CA GLY A 77 -2.60 -13.31 -12.19
C GLY A 77 -1.31 -12.73 -12.76
N SER A 78 -0.47 -12.05 -11.96
CA SER A 78 0.88 -11.74 -12.39
C SER A 78 1.78 -12.98 -12.25
N SER A 79 2.41 -13.37 -13.35
CA SER A 79 3.40 -14.45 -13.39
C SER A 79 4.76 -14.05 -12.78
N ASP A 80 4.88 -12.82 -12.26
CA ASP A 80 6.17 -12.22 -11.88
C ASP A 80 6.70 -12.68 -10.53
N LEU A 81 5.92 -13.43 -9.75
CA LEU A 81 6.38 -13.99 -8.47
C LEU A 81 7.36 -15.17 -8.59
N GLY A 82 7.73 -15.57 -9.80
CA GLY A 82 8.72 -16.65 -10.02
C GLY A 82 8.25 -18.07 -9.60
N ILE A 83 7.03 -18.21 -9.13
CA ILE A 83 6.46 -19.47 -8.62
C ILE A 83 5.24 -19.87 -9.47
N GLY A 84 5.39 -19.97 -10.77
CA GLY A 84 4.29 -20.35 -11.64
C GLY A 84 3.12 -19.34 -11.64
N LYS A 85 2.10 -19.56 -12.44
CA LYS A 85 0.88 -18.72 -12.49
C LYS A 85 -0.01 -18.98 -11.27
N ALA A 86 0.36 -18.42 -10.12
CA ALA A 86 -0.48 -18.46 -8.92
C ALA A 86 -1.54 -17.41 -8.98
N ASP A 87 -2.69 -17.75 -9.46
CA ASP A 87 -3.88 -16.90 -9.27
C ASP A 87 -4.50 -17.22 -7.90
N ILE A 88 -4.31 -16.30 -6.96
CA ILE A 88 -4.87 -16.41 -5.60
C ILE A 88 -6.21 -15.66 -5.50
N SER A 89 -6.68 -15.11 -6.61
CA SER A 89 -7.94 -14.38 -6.67
C SER A 89 -9.13 -15.20 -6.20
N GLU A 90 -9.20 -16.47 -6.61
CA GLU A 90 -10.26 -17.39 -6.20
C GLU A 90 -10.33 -17.59 -4.69
N ILE A 91 -9.17 -17.52 -4.02
CA ILE A 91 -9.09 -17.64 -2.55
C ILE A 91 -9.51 -16.34 -1.89
N LEU A 92 -9.18 -15.19 -2.47
CA LEU A 92 -9.41 -13.87 -1.87
C LEU A 92 -10.87 -13.41 -1.98
N ILE A 93 -11.52 -13.68 -3.12
CA ILE A 93 -12.87 -13.20 -3.41
C ILE A 93 -13.89 -13.53 -2.34
N PRO A 94 -14.00 -14.77 -1.81
CA PRO A 94 -14.96 -15.10 -0.76
C PRO A 94 -14.80 -14.24 0.51
N TYR A 95 -13.59 -13.93 0.90
CA TYR A 95 -13.31 -13.07 2.06
C TYR A 95 -13.65 -11.59 1.79
N LEU A 96 -13.34 -11.11 0.57
CA LEU A 96 -13.67 -9.75 0.17
C LEU A 96 -15.18 -9.49 0.10
N ALA A 97 -15.97 -10.52 -0.15
CA ALA A 97 -17.43 -10.43 -0.14
C ALA A 97 -18.03 -10.42 1.28
N SER A 98 -17.24 -10.76 2.31
CA SER A 98 -17.69 -10.74 3.71
C SER A 98 -17.75 -9.31 4.24
N SER A 99 -18.87 -8.93 4.86
CA SER A 99 -19.05 -7.60 5.45
C SER A 99 -18.16 -7.33 6.68
N HIS A 100 -17.59 -8.37 7.26
CA HIS A 100 -16.78 -8.30 8.48
C HIS A 100 -15.27 -8.24 8.18
N PHE A 101 -14.88 -8.49 6.94
CA PHE A 101 -13.48 -8.51 6.52
C PHE A 101 -13.17 -7.29 5.64
N GLN A 102 -12.22 -6.49 6.07
CA GLN A 102 -11.83 -5.27 5.37
C GLN A 102 -10.42 -5.39 4.81
N VAL A 103 -10.27 -5.06 3.54
CA VAL A 103 -8.99 -5.12 2.81
C VAL A 103 -8.72 -3.79 2.14
N ILE A 104 -7.48 -3.33 2.26
CA ILE A 104 -6.93 -2.21 1.49
C ILE A 104 -5.89 -2.79 0.53
N GLY A 105 -6.15 -2.71 -0.77
CA GLY A 105 -5.20 -3.12 -1.80
C GLY A 105 -4.52 -1.91 -2.43
N THR A 106 -3.20 -1.93 -2.58
CA THR A 106 -2.51 -0.93 -3.41
C THR A 106 -2.11 -1.50 -4.75
N THR A 107 -2.14 -0.67 -5.77
CA THR A 107 -1.64 -0.99 -7.12
C THR A 107 -1.25 0.29 -7.84
N ASP A 108 -0.65 0.18 -8.99
CA ASP A 108 -0.43 1.28 -9.92
C ASP A 108 -1.47 1.26 -11.06
N PRO A 109 -1.64 2.38 -11.80
CA PRO A 109 -2.65 2.48 -12.85
C PRO A 109 -2.50 1.43 -13.96
N VAL A 110 -1.28 1.11 -14.35
CA VAL A 110 -1.00 0.15 -15.44
C VAL A 110 -1.45 -1.25 -15.03
N ASN A 111 -1.04 -1.69 -13.85
CA ASN A 111 -1.41 -3.00 -13.32
C ASN A 111 -2.89 -3.07 -12.93
N PHE A 112 -3.48 -1.96 -12.48
CA PHE A 112 -4.92 -1.88 -12.24
C PHE A 112 -5.72 -2.20 -13.52
N HIS A 113 -5.43 -1.51 -14.62
CA HIS A 113 -6.09 -1.76 -15.91
C HIS A 113 -5.86 -3.18 -16.43
N LYS A 114 -4.64 -3.69 -16.27
CA LYS A 114 -4.27 -5.00 -16.81
C LYS A 114 -4.89 -6.17 -16.02
N TYR A 115 -4.91 -6.11 -14.70
CA TYR A 115 -5.22 -7.26 -13.85
C TYR A 115 -6.52 -7.15 -13.04
N ILE A 116 -6.97 -5.93 -12.73
CA ILE A 116 -8.11 -5.72 -11.83
C ILE A 116 -9.35 -5.25 -12.58
N GLU A 117 -9.23 -4.24 -13.41
CA GLU A 117 -10.37 -3.62 -14.10
C GLU A 117 -11.13 -4.60 -15.01
N ASN A 118 -10.41 -5.50 -15.65
CA ASN A 118 -11.00 -6.51 -16.54
C ASN A 118 -11.61 -7.71 -15.81
N ARG A 119 -11.63 -7.70 -14.47
CA ARG A 119 -12.22 -8.76 -13.64
C ARG A 119 -13.41 -8.23 -12.86
N PRO A 120 -14.65 -8.49 -13.32
CA PRO A 120 -15.87 -7.95 -12.70
C PRO A 120 -16.06 -8.35 -11.23
N GLU A 121 -15.53 -9.49 -10.82
CA GLU A 121 -15.55 -9.96 -9.45
C GLU A 121 -14.80 -9.05 -8.48
N PHE A 122 -13.66 -8.45 -8.92
CA PHE A 122 -12.92 -7.48 -8.11
C PHE A 122 -13.53 -6.08 -8.17
N ALA A 123 -14.01 -5.67 -9.35
CA ALA A 123 -14.64 -4.37 -9.53
C ALA A 123 -15.88 -4.17 -8.64
N LYS A 124 -16.58 -5.27 -8.29
CA LYS A 124 -17.75 -5.23 -7.41
C LYS A 124 -17.41 -5.08 -5.93
N VAL A 125 -16.27 -5.58 -5.49
CA VAL A 125 -15.90 -5.63 -4.05
C VAL A 125 -14.93 -4.53 -3.65
N PHE A 126 -14.21 -3.93 -4.58
CA PHE A 126 -13.30 -2.83 -4.31
C PHE A 126 -13.84 -1.48 -4.76
N SER A 127 -13.80 -0.50 -3.86
CA SER A 127 -13.96 0.91 -4.21
C SER A 127 -12.61 1.52 -4.56
N ARG A 128 -12.49 2.11 -5.74
CA ARG A 128 -11.24 2.72 -6.20
C ARG A 128 -11.03 4.09 -5.57
N ILE A 129 -9.84 4.31 -5.01
CA ILE A 129 -9.37 5.60 -4.52
C ILE A 129 -8.11 5.97 -5.30
N ASN A 130 -8.16 7.09 -6.03
CA ASN A 130 -6.98 7.58 -6.75
C ASN A 130 -6.11 8.40 -5.79
N VAL A 131 -4.82 8.08 -5.77
CA VAL A 131 -3.80 8.87 -5.09
C VAL A 131 -3.03 9.64 -6.17
N GLU A 132 -3.21 10.95 -6.19
CA GLU A 132 -2.55 11.84 -7.12
C GLU A 132 -1.15 12.22 -6.62
N GLU A 133 -0.30 12.65 -7.54
CA GLU A 133 1.01 13.20 -7.19
C GLU A 133 0.83 14.48 -6.39
N PRO A 134 1.55 14.66 -5.24
CA PRO A 134 1.50 15.89 -4.47
C PRO A 134 1.96 17.09 -5.30
N SER A 135 1.32 18.24 -5.09
CA SER A 135 1.77 19.48 -5.70
C SER A 135 3.16 19.87 -5.19
N ALA A 136 3.87 20.74 -5.92
CA ALA A 136 5.16 21.28 -5.46
C ALA A 136 5.07 21.89 -4.05
N LYS A 137 3.94 22.52 -3.72
CA LYS A 137 3.69 23.10 -2.40
C LYS A 137 3.55 22.04 -1.32
N ASP A 138 2.80 20.98 -1.60
CA ASP A 138 2.62 19.86 -0.65
C ASP A 138 3.93 19.08 -0.50
N THR A 139 4.69 18.92 -1.58
CA THR A 139 6.04 18.31 -1.55
C THR A 139 6.98 19.09 -0.63
N MET A 140 6.92 20.43 -0.64
CA MET A 140 7.72 21.25 0.30
C MET A 140 7.35 20.94 1.76
N ILE A 141 6.07 20.81 2.09
CA ILE A 141 5.61 20.48 3.44
C ILE A 141 6.13 19.09 3.86
N ILE A 142 6.03 18.12 2.97
CA ILE A 142 6.57 16.76 3.20
C ILE A 142 8.08 16.80 3.45
N LEU A 143 8.82 17.59 2.67
CA LEU A 143 10.27 17.75 2.86
C LEU A 143 10.59 18.43 4.20
N GLU A 144 9.85 19.50 4.56
CA GLU A 144 10.03 20.18 5.86
C GLU A 144 9.81 19.23 7.04
N GLU A 145 8.85 18.32 6.96
CA GLU A 145 8.62 17.29 7.99
C GLU A 145 9.73 16.23 8.05
N ALA A 146 10.36 15.90 6.92
CA ALA A 146 11.43 14.90 6.86
C ALA A 146 12.81 15.46 7.24
N VAL A 147 13.01 16.77 7.12
CA VAL A 147 14.31 17.45 7.36
C VAL A 147 14.88 17.20 8.76
N PRO A 148 14.11 17.28 9.86
CA PRO A 148 14.68 17.08 11.22
C PRO A 148 15.35 15.73 11.40
N ASP A 149 14.81 14.66 10.83
CA ASP A 149 15.40 13.33 10.91
C ASP A 149 16.66 13.21 10.04
N LEU A 150 16.68 13.86 8.88
CA LEU A 150 17.85 13.94 8.03
C LEU A 150 18.98 14.77 8.68
N GLU A 151 18.66 15.92 9.25
CA GLU A 151 19.62 16.77 9.98
C GLU A 151 20.27 16.03 11.13
N LYS A 152 19.46 15.29 11.89
CA LYS A 152 19.98 14.46 12.99
C LYS A 152 20.91 13.34 12.51
N THR A 153 20.57 12.73 11.38
CA THR A 153 21.36 11.60 10.83
C THR A 153 22.65 12.06 10.19
N LEU A 154 22.61 13.18 9.46
CA LEU A 154 23.73 13.69 8.69
C LEU A 154 24.60 14.70 9.45
N GLY A 155 24.12 15.25 10.58
CA GLY A 155 24.82 16.26 11.37
C GLY A 155 24.94 17.61 10.65
N ILE A 156 24.01 17.95 9.77
CA ILE A 156 23.98 19.21 9.00
C ILE A 156 22.64 19.89 9.18
N PHE A 157 22.55 21.16 8.83
CA PHE A 157 21.30 21.92 8.82
C PHE A 157 20.88 22.30 7.40
N PHE A 158 19.59 22.12 7.10
CA PHE A 158 19.00 22.54 5.84
C PHE A 158 18.33 23.89 5.98
N THR A 159 18.70 24.84 5.11
CA THR A 159 17.98 26.13 5.07
C THR A 159 16.67 25.96 4.29
N TYR A 160 15.69 26.81 4.60
CA TYR A 160 14.43 26.87 3.83
C TYR A 160 14.66 27.07 2.33
N GLN A 161 15.68 27.89 1.96
CA GLN A 161 16.04 28.10 0.56
C GLN A 161 16.57 26.83 -0.11
N ALA A 162 17.30 26.00 0.62
CA ALA A 162 17.77 24.71 0.11
C ALA A 162 16.59 23.77 -0.16
N ILE A 163 15.65 23.64 0.79
CA ILE A 163 14.45 22.81 0.64
C ILE A 163 13.62 23.26 -0.57
N LYS A 164 13.38 24.57 -0.68
CA LYS A 164 12.67 25.17 -1.81
C LYS A 164 13.37 24.89 -3.14
N SER A 165 14.69 24.99 -3.18
CA SER A 165 15.47 24.72 -4.38
C SER A 165 15.42 23.25 -4.78
N VAL A 166 15.48 22.34 -3.81
CA VAL A 166 15.33 20.89 -4.05
C VAL A 166 13.98 20.60 -4.69
N ALA A 167 12.86 21.06 -4.09
CA ALA A 167 11.53 20.84 -4.63
C ALA A 167 11.38 21.42 -6.06
N TYR A 168 11.87 22.63 -6.31
CA TYR A 168 11.80 23.25 -7.62
C TYR A 168 12.67 22.56 -8.67
N LEU A 169 13.92 22.22 -8.32
CA LEU A 169 14.84 21.61 -9.26
C LEU A 169 14.47 20.16 -9.58
N SER A 170 13.97 19.40 -8.58
CA SER A 170 13.48 18.04 -8.81
C SER A 170 12.29 18.05 -9.77
N GLU A 171 11.34 18.95 -9.60
CA GLU A 171 10.20 19.08 -10.52
C GLU A 171 10.63 19.46 -11.94
N LYS A 172 11.62 20.35 -12.05
CA LYS A 172 12.10 20.84 -13.36
C LYS A 172 12.94 19.81 -14.13
N TYR A 173 13.72 18.99 -13.44
CA TYR A 173 14.72 18.14 -14.08
C TYR A 173 14.47 16.64 -13.93
N ILE A 174 13.67 16.21 -12.95
CA ILE A 174 13.38 14.79 -12.74
C ILE A 174 11.94 14.50 -13.17
N HIS A 175 11.80 13.83 -14.33
CA HIS A 175 10.50 13.45 -14.90
C HIS A 175 10.26 11.94 -14.85
N THR A 176 11.23 11.17 -14.33
CA THR A 176 11.17 9.70 -14.31
C THR A 176 10.46 9.14 -13.09
N ALA A 177 10.34 9.94 -12.03
CA ALA A 177 9.64 9.57 -10.81
C ALA A 177 8.65 10.69 -10.42
N PRO A 178 7.53 10.38 -9.76
CA PRO A 178 6.61 11.37 -9.21
C PRO A 178 7.11 11.94 -7.88
N ASN A 179 6.54 13.07 -7.45
CA ASN A 179 6.69 13.56 -6.09
C ASN A 179 6.06 12.57 -5.08
N PRO A 180 6.60 12.42 -3.88
CA PRO A 180 7.83 13.02 -3.37
C PRO A 180 9.09 12.16 -3.60
N GLU A 181 9.03 11.10 -4.39
CA GLU A 181 10.14 10.14 -4.58
C GLU A 181 11.30 10.73 -5.39
N LYS A 182 11.05 11.73 -6.24
CA LYS A 182 12.07 12.36 -7.10
C LYS A 182 13.02 13.32 -6.41
#